data_729d88f0135f218477f36e8e8567b802
#
_entry.id   729d88f0135f218477f36e8e8567b802
#
_cell.length_a   1.000
_cell.length_b   1.000
_cell.length_c   1.000
_cell.angle_alpha   90.00
_cell.angle_beta   90.00
_cell.angle_gamma   90.00
#
_symmetry.space_group_name_H-M   'P 1'
#
loop_
_entity.id
_entity.type
_entity.pdbx_description
1 polymer ?
#
loop_
_entity_poly.entity_id
_entity_poly.type
_entity_poly.pdbx_seq_one_letter_code
_entity_poly.pdbx_strand_id
1 'polypeptide(L)'
;MPREMRTGTVKLSNGLATHYYEWPGSGPKLLLFHPTTGYGRIWEWLAEALGDQFHIYAADQRGHGYTDRPNGSYSAEEYADDAELFAEAMGIDHAIVFGHSLGSRVAQVFAARYPKRTDALILTAPHLSNFYMTREDARSVLEVAAGNLNHPESFATREEAFAYMRARWPWSPDPDAALNHRIDFNFEHRPDGSLAPLYDIVRVSQGLMHLADDLRPFAAAVRCPVMILRAASGKLTAADAAELSRFWKNASVVDVEGTYAVQLESPAATAQAVVAFASDNGLMP
;
A
#
# COMPACT_ATOMS: atom_id res chain seq x y z
N MET A 1 7.46 -22.67 11.05
CA MET A 1 7.86 -22.67 9.62
C MET A 1 7.33 -21.40 9.00
N PRO A 2 8.04 -20.76 8.05
CA PRO A 2 7.49 -19.61 7.34
C PRO A 2 6.15 -19.98 6.71
N ARG A 3 5.24 -19.01 6.62
CA ARG A 3 3.94 -19.20 5.98
C ARG A 3 4.13 -19.49 4.48
N GLU A 4 3.32 -20.40 3.93
CA GLU A 4 3.31 -20.65 2.48
C GLU A 4 2.98 -19.35 1.75
N MET A 5 3.81 -18.98 0.77
CA MET A 5 3.57 -17.87 -0.16
C MET A 5 3.57 -18.41 -1.58
N ARG A 6 2.55 -18.07 -2.34
CA ARG A 6 2.44 -18.32 -3.78
C ARG A 6 2.65 -17.01 -4.50
N THR A 7 3.19 -17.06 -5.70
CA THR A 7 3.36 -15.89 -6.55
C THR A 7 3.07 -16.27 -7.99
N GLY A 8 2.61 -15.30 -8.76
CA GLY A 8 2.27 -15.53 -10.15
C GLY A 8 1.96 -14.25 -10.90
N THR A 9 1.61 -14.39 -12.16
CA THR A 9 1.15 -13.28 -13.00
C THR A 9 -0.20 -13.66 -13.60
N VAL A 10 -1.16 -12.77 -13.47
CA VAL A 10 -2.50 -12.90 -14.07
C VAL A 10 -2.71 -11.79 -15.10
N LYS A 11 -3.30 -12.14 -16.25
CA LYS A 11 -3.67 -11.15 -17.26
C LYS A 11 -5.09 -10.67 -17.01
N LEU A 12 -5.23 -9.39 -16.72
CA LEU A 12 -6.51 -8.75 -16.48
C LEU A 12 -7.30 -8.54 -17.79
N SER A 13 -8.61 -8.30 -17.70
CA SER A 13 -9.46 -8.12 -18.87
C SER A 13 -9.13 -6.85 -19.68
N ASN A 14 -8.49 -5.84 -19.07
CA ASN A 14 -7.93 -4.68 -19.77
C ASN A 14 -6.57 -4.94 -20.45
N GLY A 15 -6.07 -6.17 -20.37
CA GLY A 15 -4.81 -6.60 -20.97
C GLY A 15 -3.57 -6.45 -20.09
N LEU A 16 -3.67 -5.80 -18.92
CA LEU A 16 -2.56 -5.63 -17.97
C LEU A 16 -2.10 -6.99 -17.41
N ALA A 17 -0.83 -7.33 -17.54
CA ALA A 17 -0.23 -8.45 -16.84
C ALA A 17 0.16 -8.01 -15.43
N THR A 18 -0.55 -8.51 -14.43
CA THR A 18 -0.40 -8.13 -13.02
C THR A 18 0.26 -9.25 -12.24
N HIS A 19 1.42 -8.95 -11.66
CA HIS A 19 2.13 -9.85 -10.76
C HIS A 19 1.54 -9.74 -9.34
N TYR A 20 1.47 -10.87 -8.62
CA TYR A 20 0.86 -10.93 -7.29
C TYR A 20 1.58 -11.91 -6.36
N TYR A 21 1.32 -11.70 -5.08
CA TYR A 21 1.67 -12.56 -3.96
C TYR A 21 0.38 -12.99 -3.25
N GLU A 22 0.32 -14.27 -2.90
CA GLU A 22 -0.81 -14.88 -2.20
C GLU A 22 -0.30 -15.65 -0.99
N TRP A 23 -0.92 -15.42 0.15
CA TRP A 23 -0.70 -16.20 1.36
C TRP A 23 -2.02 -16.90 1.71
N PRO A 24 -2.14 -18.21 1.38
CA PRO A 24 -3.36 -18.97 1.65
C PRO A 24 -3.70 -19.01 3.13
N GLY A 25 -4.97 -18.92 3.47
CA GLY A 25 -5.47 -19.01 4.83
C GLY A 25 -6.95 -19.39 4.86
N SER A 26 -7.49 -19.68 6.04
CA SER A 26 -8.85 -20.20 6.23
C SER A 26 -9.90 -19.11 6.50
N GLY A 27 -9.47 -17.92 6.89
CA GLY A 27 -10.36 -16.82 7.25
C GLY A 27 -10.74 -15.91 6.08
N PRO A 28 -11.25 -14.71 6.37
CA PRO A 28 -11.68 -13.76 5.35
C PRO A 28 -10.53 -13.34 4.42
N LYS A 29 -10.88 -12.96 3.20
CA LYS A 29 -9.91 -12.45 2.24
C LYS A 29 -9.44 -11.06 2.66
N LEU A 30 -8.14 -10.80 2.50
CA LEU A 30 -7.50 -9.53 2.77
C LEU A 30 -6.78 -9.07 1.50
N LEU A 31 -7.20 -7.95 0.91
CA LEU A 31 -6.64 -7.37 -0.30
C LEU A 31 -5.78 -6.16 0.06
N LEU A 32 -4.49 -6.21 -0.29
CA LEU A 32 -3.47 -5.27 0.19
C LEU A 32 -2.93 -4.39 -0.94
N PHE A 33 -2.88 -3.07 -0.72
CA PHE A 33 -2.36 -2.08 -1.66
C PHE A 33 -1.12 -1.38 -1.09
N HIS A 34 0.01 -1.54 -1.76
CA HIS A 34 1.30 -1.02 -1.33
C HIS A 34 1.47 0.50 -1.57
N PRO A 35 2.45 1.17 -0.90
CA PRO A 35 2.72 2.60 -1.08
C PRO A 35 3.41 2.90 -2.42
N THR A 36 3.53 4.19 -2.75
CA THR A 36 4.35 4.70 -3.87
C THR A 36 5.77 4.11 -3.80
N THR A 37 6.30 3.70 -4.95
CA THR A 37 7.58 2.97 -5.06
C THR A 37 7.65 1.68 -4.22
N GLY A 38 6.49 1.17 -3.76
CA GLY A 38 6.37 -0.09 -3.03
C GLY A 38 6.33 -1.30 -3.97
N TYR A 39 5.93 -2.42 -3.43
CA TYR A 39 5.82 -3.73 -4.09
C TYR A 39 4.90 -4.63 -3.27
N GLY A 40 4.30 -5.62 -3.89
CA GLY A 40 3.31 -6.48 -3.21
C GLY A 40 3.91 -7.27 -2.05
N ARG A 41 5.15 -7.71 -2.16
CA ARG A 41 5.83 -8.49 -1.11
C ARG A 41 6.19 -7.67 0.15
N ILE A 42 6.02 -6.35 0.15
CA ILE A 42 6.19 -5.51 1.36
C ILE A 42 5.28 -5.94 2.53
N TRP A 43 4.25 -6.72 2.25
CA TRP A 43 3.28 -7.22 3.22
C TRP A 43 3.66 -8.54 3.86
N GLU A 44 4.81 -9.15 3.47
CA GLU A 44 5.22 -10.49 3.91
C GLU A 44 5.26 -10.63 5.44
N TRP A 45 5.88 -9.68 6.15
CA TRP A 45 5.98 -9.76 7.62
C TRP A 45 4.64 -9.61 8.31
N LEU A 46 3.73 -8.77 7.79
CA LEU A 46 2.36 -8.73 8.28
C LEU A 46 1.62 -10.03 7.98
N ALA A 47 1.79 -10.60 6.79
CA ALA A 47 1.17 -11.86 6.42
C ALA A 47 1.65 -13.02 7.32
N GLU A 48 2.93 -13.05 7.66
CA GLU A 48 3.49 -14.00 8.62
C GLU A 48 2.89 -13.82 10.03
N ALA A 49 2.76 -12.57 10.49
CA ALA A 49 2.18 -12.25 11.80
C ALA A 49 0.68 -12.57 11.90
N LEU A 50 -0.07 -12.47 10.80
CA LEU A 50 -1.48 -12.84 10.71
C LEU A 50 -1.69 -14.37 10.69
N GLY A 51 -0.66 -15.15 10.34
CA GLY A 51 -0.76 -16.60 10.24
C GLY A 51 -1.79 -17.03 9.20
N ASP A 52 -2.58 -18.07 9.49
CA ASP A 52 -3.62 -18.64 8.61
C ASP A 52 -5.00 -18.00 8.80
N GLN A 53 -5.10 -16.98 9.66
CA GLN A 53 -6.37 -16.33 10.02
C GLN A 53 -7.00 -15.54 8.86
N PHE A 54 -6.24 -15.24 7.81
CA PHE A 54 -6.71 -14.54 6.61
C PHE A 54 -6.16 -15.19 5.35
N HIS A 55 -6.93 -15.15 4.27
CA HIS A 55 -6.43 -15.43 2.93
C HIS A 55 -6.01 -14.11 2.27
N ILE A 56 -4.71 -13.91 2.08
CA ILE A 56 -4.15 -12.61 1.76
C ILE A 56 -3.70 -12.54 0.31
N TYR A 57 -4.05 -11.43 -0.36
CA TYR A 57 -3.61 -11.10 -1.71
C TYR A 57 -2.95 -9.72 -1.73
N ALA A 58 -1.80 -9.62 -2.37
CA ALA A 58 -1.10 -8.37 -2.61
C ALA A 58 -0.56 -8.34 -4.04
N ALA A 59 -1.09 -7.47 -4.89
CA ALA A 59 -0.57 -7.27 -6.23
C ALA A 59 0.54 -6.22 -6.24
N ASP A 60 1.52 -6.39 -7.15
CA ASP A 60 2.31 -5.26 -7.60
C ASP A 60 1.39 -4.37 -8.43
N GLN A 61 1.15 -3.15 -7.99
CA GLN A 61 0.27 -2.22 -8.69
C GLN A 61 0.92 -1.78 -10.03
N ARG A 62 0.13 -1.31 -11.02
CA ARG A 62 0.66 -0.82 -12.31
C ARG A 62 1.92 0.04 -12.11
N GLY A 63 2.93 -0.14 -12.95
CA GLY A 63 4.17 0.61 -12.87
C GLY A 63 5.15 0.16 -11.77
N HIS A 64 4.80 -0.86 -10.97
CA HIS A 64 5.61 -1.36 -9.88
C HIS A 64 5.89 -2.87 -10.02
N GLY A 65 6.96 -3.32 -9.38
CA GLY A 65 7.34 -4.72 -9.32
C GLY A 65 7.45 -5.34 -10.71
N TYR A 66 6.86 -6.51 -10.85
CA TYR A 66 6.81 -7.26 -12.11
C TYR A 66 5.51 -7.04 -12.90
N THR A 67 4.62 -6.14 -12.44
CA THR A 67 3.43 -5.74 -13.18
C THR A 67 3.79 -4.80 -14.33
N ASP A 68 3.03 -4.89 -15.42
CA ASP A 68 3.19 -4.03 -16.61
C ASP A 68 3.20 -2.54 -16.27
N ARG A 69 3.81 -1.76 -17.15
CA ARG A 69 3.96 -0.32 -17.07
C ARG A 69 3.17 0.39 -18.19
N PRO A 70 1.81 0.32 -18.16
CA PRO A 70 0.98 0.89 -19.23
C PRO A 70 1.11 2.41 -19.27
N ASN A 71 0.80 2.99 -20.41
CA ASN A 71 0.49 4.41 -20.47
C ASN A 71 -0.84 4.67 -19.77
N GLY A 72 -0.95 5.77 -19.04
CA GLY A 72 -2.16 6.12 -18.28
C GLY A 72 -1.92 7.29 -17.35
N SER A 73 -2.91 7.65 -16.55
CA SER A 73 -2.83 8.77 -15.62
C SER A 73 -2.14 8.40 -14.30
N TYR A 74 -2.12 7.12 -13.92
CA TYR A 74 -1.64 6.66 -12.62
C TYR A 74 -2.42 7.31 -11.45
N SER A 75 -3.68 7.66 -11.69
CA SER A 75 -4.60 8.17 -10.66
C SER A 75 -5.05 7.05 -9.71
N ALA A 76 -5.60 7.42 -8.56
CA ALA A 76 -6.15 6.44 -7.61
C ALA A 76 -7.31 5.65 -8.23
N GLU A 77 -8.06 6.25 -9.15
CA GLU A 77 -9.14 5.62 -9.90
C GLU A 77 -8.62 4.53 -10.83
N GLU A 78 -7.56 4.79 -11.61
CA GLU A 78 -6.98 3.78 -12.49
C GLU A 78 -6.40 2.60 -11.69
N TYR A 79 -5.73 2.87 -10.57
CA TYR A 79 -5.25 1.82 -9.67
C TYR A 79 -6.40 1.00 -9.09
N ALA A 80 -7.51 1.66 -8.70
CA ALA A 80 -8.68 0.98 -8.16
C ALA A 80 -9.40 0.13 -9.22
N ASP A 81 -9.46 0.59 -10.47
CA ASP A 81 -10.04 -0.17 -11.57
C ASP A 81 -9.19 -1.41 -11.89
N ASP A 82 -7.86 -1.32 -11.89
CA ASP A 82 -7.00 -2.51 -12.01
C ASP A 82 -7.20 -3.47 -10.85
N ALA A 83 -7.37 -2.95 -9.62
CA ALA A 83 -7.60 -3.78 -8.44
C ALA A 83 -8.94 -4.55 -8.52
N GLU A 84 -10.00 -3.95 -9.09
CA GLU A 84 -11.26 -4.65 -9.36
C GLU A 84 -11.06 -5.77 -10.37
N LEU A 85 -10.40 -5.49 -11.50
CA LEU A 85 -10.10 -6.50 -12.49
C LEU A 85 -9.21 -7.62 -11.95
N PHE A 86 -8.28 -7.29 -11.04
CA PHE A 86 -7.48 -8.28 -10.32
C PHE A 86 -8.36 -9.13 -9.40
N ALA A 87 -9.25 -8.51 -8.63
CA ALA A 87 -10.18 -9.23 -7.76
C ALA A 87 -11.09 -10.19 -8.57
N GLU A 88 -11.60 -9.75 -9.73
CA GLU A 88 -12.36 -10.61 -10.65
C GLU A 88 -11.54 -11.80 -11.13
N ALA A 89 -10.31 -11.56 -11.61
CA ALA A 89 -9.43 -12.60 -12.16
C ALA A 89 -9.02 -13.64 -11.10
N MET A 90 -8.91 -13.22 -9.83
CA MET A 90 -8.53 -14.08 -8.70
C MET A 90 -9.74 -14.69 -7.97
N GLY A 91 -10.96 -14.43 -8.40
CA GLY A 91 -12.17 -14.93 -7.73
C GLY A 91 -12.36 -14.36 -6.31
N ILE A 92 -11.97 -13.11 -6.11
CA ILE A 92 -12.14 -12.41 -4.85
C ILE A 92 -13.50 -11.71 -4.89
N ASP A 93 -14.56 -12.37 -4.42
CA ASP A 93 -15.91 -11.80 -4.44
C ASP A 93 -16.06 -10.61 -3.48
N HIS A 94 -15.46 -10.71 -2.30
CA HIS A 94 -15.41 -9.66 -1.29
C HIS A 94 -14.15 -9.83 -0.41
N ALA A 95 -13.68 -8.76 0.20
CA ALA A 95 -12.47 -8.75 1.05
C ALA A 95 -12.48 -7.57 2.03
N ILE A 96 -11.71 -7.70 3.10
CA ILE A 96 -11.19 -6.55 3.83
C ILE A 96 -10.09 -5.92 2.97
N VAL A 97 -10.17 -4.62 2.74
CA VAL A 97 -9.22 -3.89 1.90
C VAL A 97 -8.28 -3.07 2.77
N PHE A 98 -6.98 -3.24 2.60
CA PHE A 98 -5.99 -2.53 3.40
C PHE A 98 -4.99 -1.80 2.50
N GLY A 99 -4.88 -0.49 2.66
CA GLY A 99 -3.99 0.36 1.88
C GLY A 99 -2.97 1.11 2.72
N HIS A 100 -1.75 1.26 2.18
CA HIS A 100 -0.69 2.06 2.78
C HIS A 100 -0.32 3.24 1.87
N SER A 101 -0.39 4.48 2.36
CA SER A 101 -0.02 5.71 1.64
C SER A 101 -0.75 5.83 0.28
N LEU A 102 -0.08 5.72 -0.88
CA LEU A 102 -0.74 5.61 -2.18
C LEU A 102 -1.85 4.53 -2.13
N GLY A 103 -1.53 3.35 -1.59
CA GLY A 103 -2.51 2.28 -1.43
C GLY A 103 -3.71 2.67 -0.57
N SER A 104 -3.57 3.60 0.39
CA SER A 104 -4.72 4.14 1.15
C SER A 104 -5.66 4.96 0.27
N ARG A 105 -5.14 5.69 -0.71
CA ARG A 105 -5.95 6.42 -1.70
C ARG A 105 -6.70 5.44 -2.60
N VAL A 106 -5.96 4.44 -3.12
CA VAL A 106 -6.53 3.37 -3.96
C VAL A 106 -7.62 2.62 -3.21
N ALA A 107 -7.37 2.23 -1.96
CA ALA A 107 -8.32 1.52 -1.11
C ALA A 107 -9.61 2.31 -0.87
N GLN A 108 -9.53 3.64 -0.65
CA GLN A 108 -10.69 4.51 -0.50
C GLN A 108 -11.53 4.59 -1.78
N VAL A 109 -10.87 4.77 -2.93
CA VAL A 109 -11.55 4.81 -4.23
C VAL A 109 -12.17 3.45 -4.54
N PHE A 110 -11.44 2.36 -4.29
CA PHE A 110 -11.93 1.00 -4.48
C PHE A 110 -13.18 0.74 -3.63
N ALA A 111 -13.14 1.02 -2.32
CA ALA A 111 -14.27 0.82 -1.42
C ALA A 111 -15.51 1.66 -1.81
N ALA A 112 -15.28 2.85 -2.36
CA ALA A 112 -16.37 3.73 -2.82
C ALA A 112 -17.01 3.24 -4.12
N ARG A 113 -16.20 2.78 -5.10
CA ARG A 113 -16.66 2.35 -6.42
C ARG A 113 -17.19 0.91 -6.43
N TYR A 114 -16.59 0.05 -5.59
CA TYR A 114 -16.89 -1.38 -5.51
C TYR A 114 -17.36 -1.80 -4.10
N PRO A 115 -18.46 -1.20 -3.58
CA PRO A 115 -18.90 -1.43 -2.20
C PRO A 115 -19.32 -2.88 -1.92
N LYS A 116 -19.67 -3.66 -2.95
CA LYS A 116 -19.99 -5.10 -2.81
C LYS A 116 -18.73 -5.97 -2.67
N ARG A 117 -17.56 -5.45 -3.06
CA ARG A 117 -16.26 -6.12 -2.91
C ARG A 117 -15.60 -5.82 -1.56
N THR A 118 -16.09 -4.83 -0.80
CA THR A 118 -15.39 -4.29 0.37
C THR A 118 -16.19 -4.54 1.64
N ASP A 119 -15.75 -5.48 2.44
CA ASP A 119 -16.33 -5.80 3.76
C ASP A 119 -15.93 -4.77 4.81
N ALA A 120 -14.67 -4.33 4.78
CA ALA A 120 -14.11 -3.29 5.65
C ALA A 120 -12.91 -2.63 4.98
N LEU A 121 -12.55 -1.43 5.44
CA LEU A 121 -11.47 -0.62 4.91
C LEU A 121 -10.46 -0.30 6.01
N ILE A 122 -9.19 -0.60 5.78
CA ILE A 122 -8.06 -0.27 6.67
C ILE A 122 -7.12 0.67 5.93
N LEU A 123 -6.79 1.80 6.56
CA LEU A 123 -5.96 2.84 5.99
C LEU A 123 -4.76 3.11 6.90
N THR A 124 -3.54 2.94 6.41
CA THR A 124 -2.35 3.41 7.12
C THR A 124 -1.62 4.48 6.32
N ALA A 125 -1.07 5.47 7.03
CA ALA A 125 -0.51 6.68 6.44
C ALA A 125 -1.44 7.36 5.40
N PRO A 126 -2.77 7.49 5.65
CA PRO A 126 -3.59 8.37 4.84
C PRO A 126 -3.17 9.83 5.04
N HIS A 127 -3.36 10.67 4.03
CA HIS A 127 -2.97 12.06 4.08
C HIS A 127 -4.18 12.99 4.20
N LEU A 128 -4.17 13.89 5.18
CA LEU A 128 -5.21 14.91 5.34
C LEU A 128 -5.26 15.86 4.13
N SER A 129 -4.11 16.12 3.48
CA SER A 129 -4.03 16.92 2.26
C SER A 129 -4.87 16.40 1.08
N ASN A 130 -5.27 15.13 1.11
CA ASN A 130 -6.19 14.57 0.11
C ASN A 130 -7.62 15.13 0.23
N PHE A 131 -7.93 15.74 1.35
CA PHE A 131 -9.22 16.34 1.65
C PHE A 131 -9.15 17.88 1.70
N TYR A 132 -8.00 18.41 2.14
CA TYR A 132 -7.76 19.85 2.31
C TYR A 132 -6.33 20.19 1.92
N MET A 133 -6.07 20.30 0.61
CA MET A 133 -4.73 20.64 0.14
C MET A 133 -4.44 22.13 0.33
N THR A 134 -3.38 22.41 1.08
CA THR A 134 -2.82 23.75 1.22
C THR A 134 -1.79 24.03 0.11
N ARG A 135 -1.37 25.30 -0.01
CA ARG A 135 -0.27 25.68 -0.91
C ARG A 135 1.06 25.01 -0.51
N GLU A 136 1.27 24.79 0.80
CA GLU A 136 2.45 24.10 1.32
C GLU A 136 2.44 22.62 0.96
N ASP A 137 1.28 21.96 1.10
CA ASP A 137 1.12 20.57 0.65
C ASP A 137 1.42 20.42 -0.83
N ALA A 138 0.87 21.30 -1.68
CA ALA A 138 1.11 21.27 -3.13
C ALA A 138 2.61 21.44 -3.46
N ARG A 139 3.31 22.33 -2.75
CA ARG A 139 4.77 22.50 -2.91
C ARG A 139 5.50 21.22 -2.50
N SER A 140 5.18 20.64 -1.35
CA SER A 140 5.78 19.41 -0.86
C SER A 140 5.59 18.24 -1.84
N VAL A 141 4.40 18.09 -2.44
CA VAL A 141 4.13 17.08 -3.47
C VAL A 141 5.05 17.26 -4.68
N LEU A 142 5.19 18.50 -5.17
CA LEU A 142 6.05 18.78 -6.31
C LEU A 142 7.54 18.53 -6.00
N GLU A 143 7.98 18.87 -4.79
CA GLU A 143 9.35 18.60 -4.32
C GLU A 143 9.62 17.10 -4.23
N VAL A 144 8.66 16.31 -3.73
CA VAL A 144 8.77 14.84 -3.68
C VAL A 144 8.80 14.26 -5.10
N ALA A 145 7.94 14.73 -6.00
CA ALA A 145 7.92 14.26 -7.38
C ALA A 145 9.24 14.59 -8.11
N ALA A 146 9.73 15.82 -7.96
CA ALA A 146 11.02 16.23 -8.50
C ALA A 146 12.19 15.43 -7.90
N GLY A 147 12.15 15.17 -6.59
CA GLY A 147 13.14 14.33 -5.90
C GLY A 147 13.16 12.89 -6.42
N ASN A 148 11.99 12.34 -6.75
CA ASN A 148 11.89 11.01 -7.33
C ASN A 148 12.47 10.94 -8.75
N LEU A 149 12.30 11.98 -9.58
CA LEU A 149 12.88 12.03 -10.93
C LEU A 149 14.42 12.08 -10.90
N ASN A 150 15.03 12.47 -9.77
CA ASN A 150 16.47 12.40 -9.56
C ASN A 150 16.93 11.03 -8.98
N HIS A 151 16.03 10.06 -8.88
CA HIS A 151 16.40 8.71 -8.44
C HIS A 151 17.29 8.04 -9.49
N PRO A 152 18.43 7.43 -9.11
CA PRO A 152 19.25 6.68 -10.06
C PRO A 152 18.46 5.58 -10.77
N GLU A 153 18.67 5.43 -12.07
CA GLU A 153 18.07 4.33 -12.86
C GLU A 153 18.65 2.96 -12.48
N SER A 154 19.90 2.96 -11.97
CA SER A 154 20.57 1.77 -11.46
C SER A 154 21.66 2.13 -10.46
N PHE A 155 22.09 1.16 -9.69
CA PHE A 155 23.21 1.22 -8.75
C PHE A 155 24.24 0.17 -9.14
N ALA A 156 25.53 0.53 -9.08
CA ALA A 156 26.60 -0.38 -9.45
C ALA A 156 26.74 -1.56 -8.47
N THR A 157 26.41 -1.35 -7.20
CA THR A 157 26.48 -2.38 -6.15
C THR A 157 25.27 -2.33 -5.21
N ARG A 158 25.08 -3.42 -4.45
CA ARG A 158 24.10 -3.51 -3.38
C ARG A 158 24.35 -2.46 -2.28
N GLU A 159 25.60 -2.22 -1.92
CA GLU A 159 26.01 -1.27 -0.90
C GLU A 159 25.65 0.17 -1.30
N GLU A 160 25.81 0.51 -2.59
CA GLU A 160 25.43 1.81 -3.12
C GLU A 160 23.91 2.00 -3.04
N ALA A 161 23.14 1.00 -3.48
CA ALA A 161 21.68 1.00 -3.39
C ALA A 161 21.22 1.14 -1.92
N PHE A 162 21.83 0.39 -1.02
CA PHE A 162 21.52 0.43 0.40
C PHE A 162 21.79 1.81 1.01
N ALA A 163 22.96 2.39 0.75
CA ALA A 163 23.34 3.71 1.26
C ALA A 163 22.38 4.81 0.74
N TYR A 164 22.03 4.75 -0.54
CA TYR A 164 21.09 5.67 -1.15
C TYR A 164 19.69 5.57 -0.52
N MET A 165 19.17 4.36 -0.37
CA MET A 165 17.85 4.13 0.22
C MET A 165 17.81 4.49 1.69
N ARG A 166 18.88 4.21 2.46
CA ARG A 166 19.01 4.57 3.86
C ARG A 166 18.95 6.10 4.07
N ALA A 167 19.64 6.85 3.24
CA ALA A 167 19.61 8.32 3.29
C ALA A 167 18.21 8.91 3.04
N ARG A 168 17.37 8.22 2.29
CA ARG A 168 15.99 8.63 1.96
C ARG A 168 14.94 8.08 2.91
N TRP A 169 15.25 7.04 3.67
CA TRP A 169 14.34 6.37 4.61
C TRP A 169 14.91 6.28 6.03
N PRO A 170 15.07 7.43 6.70
CA PRO A 170 15.68 7.47 8.04
C PRO A 170 14.74 7.07 9.18
N TRP A 171 13.46 6.77 8.90
CA TRP A 171 12.41 6.73 9.91
C TRP A 171 12.02 5.34 10.44
N SER A 172 12.58 4.25 9.98
CA SER A 172 12.30 2.93 10.56
C SER A 172 13.10 2.68 11.84
N PRO A 173 12.52 2.09 12.90
CA PRO A 173 13.25 1.68 14.12
C PRO A 173 14.35 0.65 13.84
N ASP A 174 14.13 -0.26 12.90
CA ASP A 174 15.13 -1.15 12.32
C ASP A 174 15.18 -0.96 10.79
N PRO A 175 15.82 0.14 10.33
CA PRO A 175 15.86 0.44 8.92
C PRO A 175 16.61 -0.61 8.12
N ASP A 176 17.57 -1.30 8.71
CA ASP A 176 18.46 -2.20 7.97
C ASP A 176 17.73 -3.46 7.53
N ALA A 177 16.89 -4.06 8.37
CA ALA A 177 16.08 -5.22 7.99
C ALA A 177 15.07 -4.87 6.89
N ALA A 178 14.30 -3.78 7.06
CA ALA A 178 13.33 -3.31 6.09
C ALA A 178 13.97 -2.89 4.76
N LEU A 179 15.14 -2.25 4.80
CA LEU A 179 15.89 -1.85 3.61
C LEU A 179 16.49 -3.06 2.88
N ASN A 180 17.01 -4.04 3.59
CA ASN A 180 17.48 -5.29 2.99
C ASN A 180 16.34 -6.02 2.30
N HIS A 181 15.19 -6.17 2.95
CA HIS A 181 14.00 -6.76 2.34
C HIS A 181 13.59 -6.00 1.07
N ARG A 182 13.61 -4.67 1.09
CA ARG A 182 13.30 -3.85 -0.09
C ARG A 182 14.31 -4.07 -1.22
N ILE A 183 15.61 -4.12 -0.92
CA ILE A 183 16.65 -4.33 -1.94
C ILE A 183 16.55 -5.72 -2.54
N ASP A 184 16.25 -6.73 -1.72
CA ASP A 184 16.13 -8.11 -2.18
C ASP A 184 14.91 -8.33 -3.10
N PHE A 185 13.81 -7.60 -2.89
CA PHE A 185 12.53 -7.90 -3.54
C PHE A 185 11.91 -6.75 -4.36
N ASN A 186 12.49 -5.56 -4.31
CA ASN A 186 12.02 -4.41 -5.11
C ASN A 186 13.10 -3.86 -6.06
N PHE A 187 14.15 -4.65 -6.28
CA PHE A 187 15.20 -4.37 -7.26
C PHE A 187 15.45 -5.59 -8.14
N GLU A 188 15.67 -5.33 -9.41
CA GLU A 188 16.23 -6.31 -10.34
C GLU A 188 17.72 -6.46 -10.04
N HIS A 189 18.15 -7.69 -9.74
CA HIS A 189 19.56 -8.02 -9.58
C HIS A 189 20.10 -8.52 -10.91
N ARG A 190 21.02 -7.77 -11.52
CA ARG A 190 21.57 -8.05 -12.84
C ARG A 190 22.80 -8.94 -12.77
N PRO A 191 23.12 -9.66 -13.85
CA PRO A 191 24.30 -10.56 -13.89
C PRO A 191 25.65 -9.86 -13.67
N ASP A 192 25.75 -8.57 -13.97
CA ASP A 192 26.94 -7.75 -13.75
C ASP A 192 27.08 -7.24 -12.32
N GLY A 193 26.16 -7.60 -11.42
CA GLY A 193 26.11 -7.16 -10.03
C GLY A 193 25.37 -5.85 -9.80
N SER A 194 24.98 -5.14 -10.87
CA SER A 194 24.19 -3.91 -10.73
C SER A 194 22.74 -4.20 -10.33
N LEU A 195 22.11 -3.20 -9.74
CA LEU A 195 20.71 -3.26 -9.29
C LEU A 195 19.91 -2.13 -9.93
N ALA A 196 18.69 -2.42 -10.39
CA ALA A 196 17.75 -1.42 -10.87
C ALA A 196 16.42 -1.52 -10.13
N PRO A 197 15.76 -0.38 -9.77
CA PRO A 197 14.44 -0.41 -9.16
C PRO A 197 13.41 -1.13 -10.03
N LEU A 198 12.56 -1.96 -9.42
CA LEU A 198 11.45 -2.63 -10.10
C LEU A 198 10.21 -1.73 -10.22
N TYR A 199 10.34 -0.42 -10.22
CA TYR A 199 9.26 0.52 -10.47
C TYR A 199 9.66 1.56 -11.52
N ASP A 200 8.69 1.96 -12.33
CA ASP A 200 8.87 3.01 -13.33
C ASP A 200 8.80 4.39 -12.65
N ILE A 201 9.97 4.97 -12.38
CA ILE A 201 10.04 6.21 -11.61
C ILE A 201 9.33 7.38 -12.28
N VAL A 202 9.30 7.42 -13.62
CA VAL A 202 8.64 8.50 -14.37
C VAL A 202 7.12 8.41 -14.20
N ARG A 203 6.55 7.22 -14.43
CA ARG A 203 5.10 6.99 -14.31
C ARG A 203 4.62 7.08 -12.87
N VAL A 204 5.39 6.52 -11.93
CA VAL A 204 5.08 6.62 -10.50
C VAL A 204 5.13 8.08 -10.02
N SER A 205 6.09 8.87 -10.51
CA SER A 205 6.15 10.33 -10.22
C SER A 205 5.00 11.09 -10.87
N GLN A 206 4.54 10.71 -12.06
CA GLN A 206 3.32 11.22 -12.65
C GLN A 206 2.11 10.97 -11.73
N GLY A 207 2.00 9.76 -11.16
CA GLY A 207 0.95 9.42 -10.21
C GLY A 207 0.94 10.30 -8.95
N LEU A 208 2.10 10.82 -8.52
CA LEU A 208 2.16 11.75 -7.40
C LEU A 208 1.45 13.08 -7.67
N MET A 209 1.30 13.50 -8.92
CA MET A 209 0.54 14.70 -9.28
C MET A 209 -0.94 14.58 -8.90
N HIS A 210 -1.46 13.34 -8.84
CA HIS A 210 -2.81 13.04 -8.38
C HIS A 210 -2.99 13.09 -6.86
N LEU A 211 -1.94 13.38 -6.08
CA LEU A 211 -2.10 13.67 -4.65
C LEU A 211 -2.93 14.93 -4.39
N ALA A 212 -3.08 15.79 -5.39
CA ALA A 212 -3.98 16.96 -5.33
C ALA A 212 -5.46 16.62 -5.55
N ASP A 213 -5.79 15.40 -5.99
CA ASP A 213 -7.17 15.01 -6.28
C ASP A 213 -7.99 14.93 -5.00
N ASP A 214 -9.20 15.50 -5.05
CA ASP A 214 -10.13 15.54 -3.91
C ASP A 214 -10.77 14.17 -3.67
N LEU A 215 -10.48 13.55 -2.54
CA LEU A 215 -11.05 12.25 -2.16
C LEU A 215 -12.35 12.34 -1.36
N ARG A 216 -12.86 13.54 -1.04
CA ARG A 216 -14.12 13.70 -0.27
C ARG A 216 -15.33 13.01 -0.91
N PRO A 217 -15.53 13.06 -2.25
CA PRO A 217 -16.64 12.35 -2.88
C PRO A 217 -16.55 10.83 -2.67
N PHE A 218 -15.34 10.26 -2.74
CA PHE A 218 -15.12 8.83 -2.50
C PHE A 218 -15.34 8.48 -1.02
N ALA A 219 -14.75 9.24 -0.09
CA ALA A 219 -14.96 9.02 1.34
C ALA A 219 -16.46 9.02 1.70
N ALA A 220 -17.23 9.97 1.17
CA ALA A 220 -18.68 10.05 1.38
C ALA A 220 -19.45 8.84 0.80
N ALA A 221 -18.90 8.14 -0.18
CA ALA A 221 -19.50 6.96 -0.81
C ALA A 221 -19.16 5.65 -0.09
N VAL A 222 -18.12 5.58 0.73
CA VAL A 222 -17.74 4.40 1.52
C VAL A 222 -18.86 4.03 2.50
N ARG A 223 -19.24 2.75 2.56
CA ARG A 223 -20.34 2.24 3.39
C ARG A 223 -19.90 1.26 4.48
N CYS A 224 -18.78 0.59 4.26
CA CYS A 224 -18.22 -0.40 5.19
C CYS A 224 -17.58 0.27 6.43
N PRO A 225 -17.30 -0.48 7.50
CA PRO A 225 -16.47 -0.03 8.60
C PRO A 225 -15.08 0.42 8.13
N VAL A 226 -14.53 1.47 8.75
CA VAL A 226 -13.21 2.03 8.42
C VAL A 226 -12.32 2.03 9.65
N MET A 227 -11.07 1.57 9.52
CA MET A 227 -10.03 1.73 10.52
C MET A 227 -8.91 2.60 9.96
N ILE A 228 -8.58 3.69 10.67
CA ILE A 228 -7.32 4.42 10.46
C ILE A 228 -6.30 3.82 11.40
N LEU A 229 -5.34 3.11 10.84
CA LEU A 229 -4.22 2.54 11.57
C LEU A 229 -3.07 3.55 11.58
N ARG A 230 -2.87 4.24 12.70
CA ARG A 230 -1.94 5.35 12.83
C ARG A 230 -0.61 4.87 13.41
N ALA A 231 0.50 5.19 12.74
CA ALA A 231 1.82 5.07 13.33
C ALA A 231 1.99 6.12 14.44
N ALA A 232 2.16 5.68 15.70
CA ALA A 232 2.12 6.54 16.88
C ALA A 232 3.16 7.67 16.85
N SER A 233 4.34 7.42 16.26
CA SER A 233 5.42 8.39 16.07
C SER A 233 5.49 8.92 14.62
N GLY A 234 4.46 8.70 13.81
CA GLY A 234 4.40 9.11 12.42
C GLY A 234 3.98 10.56 12.21
N LYS A 235 3.98 10.99 10.95
CA LYS A 235 3.57 12.35 10.55
C LYS A 235 2.09 12.63 10.76
N LEU A 236 1.23 11.60 10.67
CA LEU A 236 -0.19 11.74 10.94
C LEU A 236 -0.40 11.91 12.44
N THR A 237 -0.71 13.14 12.87
CA THR A 237 -0.95 13.40 14.29
C THR A 237 -2.28 12.77 14.76
N ALA A 238 -2.45 12.62 16.07
CA ALA A 238 -3.73 12.13 16.62
C ALA A 238 -4.90 13.09 16.28
N ALA A 239 -4.64 14.40 16.22
CA ALA A 239 -5.62 15.39 15.83
C ALA A 239 -6.04 15.24 14.37
N ASP A 240 -5.08 15.06 13.45
CA ASP A 240 -5.35 14.84 12.02
C ASP A 240 -6.09 13.53 11.79
N ALA A 241 -5.73 12.46 12.50
CA ALA A 241 -6.43 11.19 12.43
C ALA A 241 -7.89 11.28 12.92
N ALA A 242 -8.11 12.02 14.00
CA ALA A 242 -9.46 12.31 14.51
C ALA A 242 -10.26 13.18 13.53
N GLU A 243 -9.62 14.12 12.83
CA GLU A 243 -10.26 14.88 11.76
C GLU A 243 -10.61 14.02 10.57
N LEU A 244 -9.67 13.20 10.09
CA LEU A 244 -9.89 12.24 9.02
C LEU A 244 -11.02 11.27 9.32
N SER A 245 -11.13 10.77 10.55
CA SER A 245 -12.18 9.82 10.93
C SER A 245 -13.60 10.36 10.72
N ARG A 246 -13.78 11.69 10.71
CA ARG A 246 -15.09 12.32 10.49
C ARG A 246 -15.64 12.18 9.07
N PHE A 247 -14.77 11.81 8.10
CA PHE A 247 -15.22 11.56 6.72
C PHE A 247 -16.02 10.27 6.59
N TRP A 248 -15.90 9.34 7.56
CA TRP A 248 -16.61 8.07 7.55
C TRP A 248 -17.47 7.89 8.79
N LYS A 249 -18.69 7.47 8.58
CA LYS A 249 -19.69 7.33 9.67
C LYS A 249 -19.28 6.30 10.74
N ASN A 250 -18.59 5.23 10.32
CA ASN A 250 -18.19 4.10 11.17
C ASN A 250 -16.66 3.98 11.16
N ALA A 251 -15.95 5.06 11.46
CA ALA A 251 -14.50 5.07 11.53
C ALA A 251 -13.99 4.91 12.96
N SER A 252 -12.93 4.12 13.10
CA SER A 252 -12.11 4.01 14.31
C SER A 252 -10.67 4.43 14.02
N VAL A 253 -9.96 4.91 15.03
CA VAL A 253 -8.53 5.20 14.97
C VAL A 253 -7.83 4.30 15.95
N VAL A 254 -6.82 3.56 15.47
CA VAL A 254 -6.01 2.65 16.28
C VAL A 254 -4.54 3.05 16.13
N ASP A 255 -3.87 3.27 17.25
CA ASP A 255 -2.45 3.59 17.29
C ASP A 255 -1.62 2.30 17.34
N VAL A 256 -0.61 2.24 16.49
CA VAL A 256 0.40 1.18 16.49
C VAL A 256 1.77 1.83 16.61
N GLU A 257 2.66 1.22 17.37
CA GLU A 257 4.05 1.68 17.45
C GLU A 257 4.68 1.70 16.06
N GLY A 258 5.41 2.77 15.76
CA GLY A 258 6.06 2.94 14.46
C GLY A 258 6.01 4.38 13.98
N THR A 259 6.61 4.62 12.82
CA THR A 259 6.79 5.95 12.25
C THR A 259 6.06 6.15 10.92
N TYR A 260 5.99 5.09 10.08
CA TYR A 260 5.38 5.18 8.75
C TYR A 260 4.86 3.84 8.22
N ALA A 261 5.71 2.82 8.13
CA ALA A 261 5.40 1.54 7.52
C ALA A 261 5.12 0.47 8.60
N VAL A 262 4.01 0.65 9.34
CA VAL A 262 3.67 -0.19 10.51
C VAL A 262 3.64 -1.69 10.20
N GLN A 263 3.32 -2.08 8.96
CA GLN A 263 3.36 -3.47 8.52
C GLN A 263 4.77 -4.08 8.50
N LEU A 264 5.81 -3.23 8.43
CA LEU A 264 7.23 -3.63 8.53
C LEU A 264 7.81 -3.34 9.91
N GLU A 265 7.43 -2.21 10.50
CA GLU A 265 8.01 -1.71 11.75
C GLU A 265 7.45 -2.46 12.97
N SER A 266 6.16 -2.80 12.93
CA SER A 266 5.43 -3.47 14.04
C SER A 266 4.42 -4.49 13.50
N PRO A 267 4.86 -5.52 12.76
CA PRO A 267 3.96 -6.45 12.08
C PRO A 267 3.03 -7.19 13.07
N ALA A 268 3.52 -7.56 14.25
CA ALA A 268 2.71 -8.26 15.26
C ALA A 268 1.60 -7.37 15.85
N ALA A 269 1.91 -6.12 16.20
CA ALA A 269 0.92 -5.17 16.70
C ALA A 269 -0.10 -4.77 15.60
N THR A 270 0.39 -4.61 14.37
CA THR A 270 -0.46 -4.38 13.20
C THR A 270 -1.41 -5.55 12.97
N ALA A 271 -0.93 -6.80 13.04
CA ALA A 271 -1.76 -7.99 12.92
C ALA A 271 -2.83 -8.06 14.02
N GLN A 272 -2.47 -7.78 15.27
CA GLN A 272 -3.43 -7.73 16.39
C GLN A 272 -4.54 -6.70 16.12
N ALA A 273 -4.20 -5.51 15.66
CA ALA A 273 -5.17 -4.48 15.31
C ALA A 273 -6.12 -4.92 14.17
N VAL A 274 -5.57 -5.57 13.12
CA VAL A 274 -6.37 -6.10 12.00
C VAL A 274 -7.33 -7.18 12.47
N VAL A 275 -6.87 -8.14 13.28
CA VAL A 275 -7.71 -9.24 13.84
C VAL A 275 -8.80 -8.66 14.72
N ALA A 276 -8.47 -7.75 15.65
CA ALA A 276 -9.46 -7.13 16.53
C ALA A 276 -10.53 -6.38 15.72
N PHE A 277 -10.11 -5.56 14.76
CA PHE A 277 -11.03 -4.82 13.90
C PHE A 277 -11.95 -5.74 13.09
N ALA A 278 -11.42 -6.82 12.52
CA ALA A 278 -12.22 -7.79 11.78
C ALA A 278 -13.22 -8.51 12.71
N SER A 279 -12.79 -8.87 13.92
CA SER A 279 -13.66 -9.53 14.92
C SER A 279 -14.78 -8.60 15.41
N ASP A 280 -14.45 -7.36 15.73
CA ASP A 280 -15.42 -6.36 16.23
C ASP A 280 -16.51 -6.02 15.19
N ASN A 281 -16.22 -6.26 13.92
CA ASN A 281 -17.15 -6.05 12.81
C ASN A 281 -17.79 -7.35 12.29
N GLY A 282 -17.61 -8.49 12.99
CA GLY A 282 -18.24 -9.77 12.66
C GLY A 282 -17.72 -10.39 11.35
N LEU A 283 -16.48 -10.06 10.96
CA LEU A 283 -15.85 -10.54 9.72
C LEU A 283 -14.99 -11.79 9.94
N MET A 284 -14.71 -12.14 11.18
CA MET A 284 -14.03 -13.41 11.53
C MET A 284 -15.05 -14.53 11.72
N PRO A 285 -14.70 -15.79 11.36
CA PRO A 285 -15.58 -16.95 11.54
C PRO A 285 -15.91 -17.25 12.99
#